data_1a7f18d7da0b937a8326fb83f4188d06
#
_entry.id   1a7f18d7da0b937a8326fb83f4188d06
#
_cell.length_a   1.000
_cell.length_b   1.000
_cell.length_c   1.000
_cell.angle_alpha   90.00
_cell.angle_beta   90.00
_cell.angle_gamma   90.00
#
_symmetry.space_group_name_H-M   'P 1'
#
loop_
_entity.id
_entity.type
_entity.pdbx_description
1 polymer ?
#
loop_
_entity_poly.entity_id
_entity_poly.type
_entity_poly.pdbx_seq_one_letter_code
_entity_poly.pdbx_strand_id
1 'polypeptide(L)'
;MSSSPSPGAAKSPYVRRALRGAVACALIASIAIAACLIWGGPKPLPPLRSIGDPFKDVRFDGMPALRFFTARDGTQLAYRRYDTADMGHGKGSVMLVHGSSANSNSVHPLAQSFLEAGYTVYAFDIRGHGKSGVKGQVSYLGQLDDDLEDFVNAVQPARPRTLLGFSSGGGFALRVAGSPRGVQFDYFLFMAPYIHYKAMTNRSGASSAWAAMGIPRLVSLILLNRVGVRNFNDLPVLNFAVTESPKADLVRQYSYALALSFQPPDDYRTVIRSISRPAEVIAGGEDELFFADKYRPLLDEAGRSDIPVTIVPETGHINLTLSSAGRAAAVAAIQRLDNRFDHRN
;
A
#
# COMPACT_ATOMS: atom_id res chain seq x y z
N MET A 1 -3.41 74.41 -19.01
CA MET A 1 -4.46 73.43 -18.73
C MET A 1 -3.91 72.47 -17.71
N SER A 2 -4.26 72.63 -16.45
CA SER A 2 -3.80 71.88 -15.34
C SER A 2 -4.85 70.77 -15.06
N SER A 3 -4.52 69.50 -15.32
CA SER A 3 -5.38 68.38 -14.99
C SER A 3 -5.12 67.95 -13.52
N SER A 4 -6.11 68.23 -12.68
CA SER A 4 -6.12 67.73 -11.27
C SER A 4 -6.23 66.22 -11.25
N PRO A 5 -5.48 65.47 -10.37
CA PRO A 5 -5.67 64.06 -10.19
C PRO A 5 -7.01 63.82 -9.47
N SER A 6 -7.81 62.89 -10.03
CA SER A 6 -9.06 62.44 -9.40
C SER A 6 -8.79 61.78 -8.04
N PRO A 7 -9.59 62.07 -7.00
CA PRO A 7 -9.41 61.45 -5.68
C PRO A 7 -9.74 59.97 -5.75
N GLY A 8 -8.76 59.10 -5.40
CA GLY A 8 -8.95 57.68 -5.30
C GLY A 8 -10.10 57.35 -4.35
N ALA A 9 -11.11 56.62 -4.84
CA ALA A 9 -12.29 56.22 -4.09
C ALA A 9 -11.94 55.46 -2.81
N ALA A 10 -12.12 56.11 -1.65
CA ALA A 10 -11.93 55.48 -0.34
C ALA A 10 -12.92 54.31 -0.18
N LYS A 11 -12.42 53.10 -0.03
CA LYS A 11 -13.26 51.89 0.19
C LYS A 11 -14.20 52.13 1.38
N SER A 12 -15.50 51.85 1.19
CA SER A 12 -16.55 51.97 2.20
C SER A 12 -16.15 51.34 3.54
N PRO A 13 -16.50 51.91 4.72
CA PRO A 13 -16.18 51.36 6.03
C PRO A 13 -16.70 49.91 6.22
N TYR A 14 -17.78 49.54 5.55
CA TYR A 14 -18.30 48.17 5.54
C TYR A 14 -17.34 47.18 4.84
N VAL A 15 -16.75 47.57 3.70
CA VAL A 15 -15.77 46.78 2.97
C VAL A 15 -14.50 46.55 3.82
N ARG A 16 -14.05 47.63 4.54
CA ARG A 16 -12.89 47.50 5.47
C ARG A 16 -13.16 46.58 6.64
N ARG A 17 -14.37 46.60 7.23
CA ARG A 17 -14.78 45.69 8.31
C ARG A 17 -14.91 44.26 7.81
N ALA A 18 -15.52 44.02 6.66
CA ALA A 18 -15.61 42.67 6.06
C ALA A 18 -14.24 42.10 5.75
N LEU A 19 -13.32 42.90 5.18
CA LEU A 19 -11.94 42.48 4.90
C LEU A 19 -11.17 42.16 6.19
N ARG A 20 -11.30 42.96 7.25
CA ARG A 20 -10.67 42.68 8.56
C ARG A 20 -11.22 41.39 9.17
N GLY A 21 -12.53 41.13 9.07
CA GLY A 21 -13.16 39.90 9.50
C GLY A 21 -12.63 38.69 8.72
N ALA A 22 -12.54 38.77 7.41
CA ALA A 22 -11.99 37.70 6.56
C ALA A 22 -10.52 37.40 6.89
N VAL A 23 -9.69 38.44 7.10
CA VAL A 23 -8.29 38.28 7.50
C VAL A 23 -8.18 37.61 8.88
N ALA A 24 -9.00 38.02 9.85
CA ALA A 24 -9.02 37.41 11.18
C ALA A 24 -9.41 35.92 11.11
N CYS A 25 -10.44 35.58 10.34
CA CYS A 25 -10.86 34.18 10.13
C CYS A 25 -9.74 33.36 9.46
N ALA A 26 -9.07 33.90 8.45
CA ALA A 26 -7.96 33.23 7.78
C ALA A 26 -6.78 33.00 8.74
N LEU A 27 -6.44 33.95 9.60
CA LEU A 27 -5.40 33.80 10.63
C LEU A 27 -5.76 32.71 11.63
N ILE A 28 -7.00 32.71 12.14
CA ILE A 28 -7.47 31.67 13.08
C ILE A 28 -7.40 30.29 12.42
N ALA A 29 -7.87 30.15 11.19
CA ALA A 29 -7.80 28.89 10.44
C ALA A 29 -6.35 28.44 10.23
N SER A 30 -5.44 29.35 9.90
CA SER A 30 -4.00 29.04 9.74
C SER A 30 -3.37 28.56 11.04
N ILE A 31 -3.68 29.22 12.17
CA ILE A 31 -3.21 28.82 13.50
C ILE A 31 -3.76 27.44 13.87
N ALA A 32 -5.05 27.17 13.61
CA ALA A 32 -5.66 25.88 13.88
C ALA A 32 -5.02 24.76 13.04
N ILE A 33 -4.78 25.01 11.74
CA ILE A 33 -4.07 24.05 10.86
C ILE A 33 -2.65 23.81 11.39
N ALA A 34 -1.90 24.85 11.72
CA ALA A 34 -0.54 24.71 12.29
C ALA A 34 -0.55 23.90 13.58
N ALA A 35 -1.48 24.14 14.50
CA ALA A 35 -1.65 23.36 15.73
C ALA A 35 -1.96 21.88 15.41
N CYS A 36 -2.84 21.59 14.47
CA CYS A 36 -3.14 20.23 14.03
C CYS A 36 -1.93 19.54 13.38
N LEU A 37 -1.10 20.26 12.62
CA LEU A 37 0.13 19.71 12.03
C LEU A 37 1.16 19.36 13.11
N ILE A 38 1.29 20.18 14.15
CA ILE A 38 2.28 19.98 15.22
C ILE A 38 1.81 18.89 16.20
N TRP A 39 0.61 19.01 16.73
CA TRP A 39 0.13 18.16 17.84
C TRP A 39 -0.90 17.09 17.42
N GLY A 40 -1.43 17.15 16.19
CA GLY A 40 -2.46 16.24 15.70
C GLY A 40 -1.97 14.91 15.17
N GLY A 41 -0.70 14.55 15.39
CA GLY A 41 -0.10 13.30 14.92
C GLY A 41 -0.67 12.04 15.57
N PRO A 42 -0.35 10.86 15.03
CA PRO A 42 -0.84 9.59 15.54
C PRO A 42 -0.21 9.26 16.90
N LYS A 43 -1.01 8.69 17.81
CA LYS A 43 -0.53 8.25 19.13
C LYS A 43 0.21 6.91 19.00
N PRO A 44 1.25 6.65 19.83
CA PRO A 44 1.86 5.33 19.93
C PRO A 44 0.83 4.28 20.37
N LEU A 45 0.96 3.07 19.82
CA LEU A 45 0.18 1.90 20.21
C LEU A 45 1.09 0.86 20.87
N PRO A 46 0.56 0.07 21.83
CA PRO A 46 1.26 -1.11 22.31
C PRO A 46 1.36 -2.14 21.18
N PRO A 47 2.41 -3.00 21.18
CA PRO A 47 2.57 -4.04 20.18
C PRO A 47 1.37 -4.98 20.13
N LEU A 48 0.88 -5.28 18.91
CA LEU A 48 -0.22 -6.21 18.67
C LEU A 48 0.33 -7.63 18.49
N ARG A 49 0.03 -8.52 19.45
CA ARG A 49 0.57 -9.88 19.50
C ARG A 49 0.15 -10.74 18.32
N SER A 50 -1.10 -10.63 17.86
CA SER A 50 -1.60 -11.39 16.70
C SER A 50 -0.80 -11.13 15.40
N ILE A 51 -0.15 -9.98 15.30
CA ILE A 51 0.71 -9.64 14.15
C ILE A 51 2.16 -10.10 14.37
N GLY A 52 2.68 -9.97 15.60
CA GLY A 52 4.09 -10.25 15.90
C GLY A 52 4.37 -11.69 16.25
N ASP A 53 3.50 -12.33 17.01
CA ASP A 53 3.72 -13.70 17.52
C ASP A 53 3.86 -14.78 16.42
N PRO A 54 3.11 -14.74 15.30
CA PRO A 54 3.26 -15.72 14.23
C PRO A 54 4.67 -15.79 13.62
N PHE A 55 5.47 -14.73 13.73
CA PHE A 55 6.84 -14.71 13.21
C PHE A 55 7.89 -15.32 14.15
N LYS A 56 7.54 -15.64 15.41
CA LYS A 56 8.52 -16.16 16.40
C LYS A 56 9.12 -17.49 15.99
N ASP A 57 8.33 -18.34 15.34
CA ASP A 57 8.73 -19.68 14.93
C ASP A 57 9.12 -19.77 13.45
N VAL A 58 9.14 -18.63 12.75
CA VAL A 58 9.51 -18.59 11.33
C VAL A 58 11.01 -18.75 11.18
N ARG A 59 11.40 -19.74 10.38
CA ARG A 59 12.80 -19.93 9.97
C ARG A 59 13.07 -19.08 8.72
N PHE A 60 14.20 -18.38 8.77
CA PHE A 60 14.67 -17.53 7.67
C PHE A 60 15.90 -18.13 6.97
N ASP A 61 16.09 -19.44 7.10
CA ASP A 61 17.19 -20.17 6.46
C ASP A 61 17.04 -20.11 4.93
N GLY A 62 18.15 -19.97 4.22
CA GLY A 62 18.15 -19.91 2.77
C GLY A 62 17.59 -18.62 2.16
N MET A 63 17.38 -17.57 2.98
CA MET A 63 16.91 -16.27 2.48
C MET A 63 18.00 -15.62 1.62
N PRO A 64 17.72 -15.28 0.33
CA PRO A 64 18.70 -14.65 -0.55
C PRO A 64 19.19 -13.31 -0.02
N ALA A 65 20.43 -12.93 -0.38
CA ALA A 65 20.95 -11.60 -0.12
C ALA A 65 20.09 -10.52 -0.81
N LEU A 66 20.09 -9.32 -0.24
CA LEU A 66 19.45 -8.16 -0.87
C LEU A 66 20.19 -7.79 -2.16
N ARG A 67 19.43 -7.49 -3.19
CA ARG A 67 19.86 -6.84 -4.42
C ARG A 67 19.24 -5.45 -4.47
N PHE A 68 19.77 -4.59 -5.32
CA PHE A 68 19.30 -3.22 -5.46
C PHE A 68 19.09 -2.89 -6.93
N PHE A 69 18.12 -2.01 -7.19
CA PHE A 69 17.97 -1.31 -8.46
C PHE A 69 17.89 0.19 -8.21
N THR A 70 18.21 0.98 -9.20
CA THR A 70 18.18 2.44 -9.11
C THR A 70 16.84 2.95 -9.64
N ALA A 71 16.06 3.60 -8.78
CA ALA A 71 14.84 4.29 -9.19
C ALA A 71 15.16 5.57 -9.97
N ARG A 72 14.19 6.14 -10.71
CA ARG A 72 14.32 7.34 -11.56
C ARG A 72 14.84 8.58 -10.83
N ASP A 73 14.67 8.63 -9.51
CA ASP A 73 15.19 9.72 -8.65
C ASP A 73 16.59 9.43 -8.09
N GLY A 74 17.25 8.35 -8.53
CA GLY A 74 18.58 7.93 -8.09
C GLY A 74 18.60 7.10 -6.81
N THR A 75 17.45 6.90 -6.12
CA THR A 75 17.38 6.11 -4.89
C THR A 75 17.64 4.64 -5.16
N GLN A 76 18.47 4.00 -4.33
CA GLN A 76 18.65 2.55 -4.35
C GLN A 76 17.50 1.88 -3.61
N LEU A 77 16.76 0.99 -4.31
CA LEU A 77 15.64 0.25 -3.76
C LEU A 77 15.98 -1.24 -3.70
N ALA A 78 15.74 -1.85 -2.55
CA ALA A 78 16.14 -3.21 -2.24
C ALA A 78 15.06 -4.23 -2.60
N TYR A 79 15.49 -5.41 -3.02
CA TYR A 79 14.65 -6.58 -3.23
C TYR A 79 15.44 -7.87 -3.02
N ARG A 80 14.74 -8.98 -2.80
CA ARG A 80 15.32 -10.33 -2.81
C ARG A 80 14.87 -11.06 -4.06
N ARG A 81 15.79 -11.77 -4.69
CA ARG A 81 15.49 -12.62 -5.84
C ARG A 81 15.70 -14.08 -5.46
N TYR A 82 14.66 -14.88 -5.64
CA TYR A 82 14.67 -16.33 -5.50
C TYR A 82 14.66 -16.91 -6.91
N ASP A 83 15.77 -17.56 -7.29
CA ASP A 83 15.96 -18.11 -8.63
C ASP A 83 15.62 -19.60 -8.63
N THR A 84 14.96 -20.05 -9.69
CA THR A 84 14.87 -21.48 -9.99
C THR A 84 16.23 -21.99 -10.44
N ALA A 85 16.61 -23.20 -10.07
CA ALA A 85 17.86 -23.83 -10.48
C ALA A 85 17.96 -24.00 -12.01
N ASP A 86 16.81 -23.99 -12.69
CA ASP A 86 16.69 -24.16 -14.16
C ASP A 86 16.43 -22.79 -14.79
N MET A 87 17.48 -22.06 -15.10
CA MET A 87 17.43 -20.69 -15.66
C MET A 87 16.77 -20.59 -17.04
N GLY A 88 16.30 -21.68 -17.62
CA GLY A 88 15.70 -21.71 -18.97
C GLY A 88 14.21 -22.10 -19.03
N HIS A 89 13.61 -22.62 -17.97
CA HIS A 89 12.28 -23.25 -18.02
C HIS A 89 11.37 -22.83 -16.86
N GLY A 90 11.56 -21.64 -16.30
CA GLY A 90 10.72 -21.11 -15.24
C GLY A 90 9.29 -20.80 -15.73
N LYS A 91 8.29 -21.02 -14.86
CA LYS A 91 6.86 -20.71 -15.12
C LYS A 91 6.52 -19.23 -15.15
N GLY A 92 7.53 -18.35 -15.20
CA GLY A 92 7.36 -16.90 -15.12
C GLY A 92 7.84 -16.31 -13.79
N SER A 93 7.36 -15.11 -13.48
CA SER A 93 7.84 -14.31 -12.34
C SER A 93 6.70 -13.92 -11.39
N VAL A 94 6.96 -13.99 -10.08
CA VAL A 94 6.07 -13.47 -9.03
C VAL A 94 6.75 -12.32 -8.31
N MET A 95 6.14 -11.15 -8.34
CA MET A 95 6.58 -9.96 -7.61
C MET A 95 5.75 -9.81 -6.35
N LEU A 96 6.40 -9.96 -5.17
CA LEU A 96 5.75 -9.94 -3.85
C LEU A 96 5.88 -8.59 -3.18
N VAL A 97 4.74 -7.98 -2.87
CA VAL A 97 4.62 -6.75 -2.08
C VAL A 97 4.12 -7.10 -0.68
N HIS A 98 4.94 -6.83 0.33
CA HIS A 98 4.65 -7.09 1.73
C HIS A 98 3.54 -6.19 2.29
N GLY A 99 3.01 -6.53 3.47
CA GLY A 99 2.04 -5.73 4.23
C GLY A 99 2.65 -4.48 4.87
N SER A 100 1.78 -3.66 5.48
CA SER A 100 2.22 -2.45 6.20
C SER A 100 3.27 -2.76 7.25
N SER A 101 4.19 -1.79 7.45
CA SER A 101 5.27 -1.86 8.44
C SER A 101 6.38 -2.87 8.15
N ALA A 102 6.13 -3.90 7.34
CA ALA A 102 7.01 -5.05 7.07
C ALA A 102 8.11 -4.74 6.04
N ASN A 103 8.78 -5.77 5.55
CA ASN A 103 9.79 -5.75 4.50
C ASN A 103 9.84 -7.12 3.81
N SER A 104 10.77 -7.33 2.87
CA SER A 104 10.90 -8.58 2.11
C SER A 104 11.09 -9.84 2.97
N ASN A 105 11.59 -9.72 4.21
CA ASN A 105 11.76 -10.86 5.11
C ASN A 105 10.41 -11.48 5.47
N SER A 106 9.37 -10.66 5.67
CA SER A 106 8.05 -11.11 6.13
C SER A 106 7.35 -12.05 5.15
N VAL A 107 7.71 -11.99 3.89
CA VAL A 107 7.14 -12.84 2.82
C VAL A 107 8.08 -13.95 2.36
N HIS A 108 9.19 -14.19 3.09
CA HIS A 108 10.17 -15.23 2.76
C HIS A 108 9.55 -16.64 2.65
N PRO A 109 8.73 -17.13 3.61
CA PRO A 109 8.14 -18.46 3.48
C PRO A 109 7.22 -18.58 2.25
N LEU A 110 6.48 -17.54 1.93
CA LEU A 110 5.64 -17.48 0.73
C LEU A 110 6.48 -17.50 -0.54
N ALA A 111 7.60 -16.72 -0.56
CA ALA A 111 8.52 -16.69 -1.69
C ALA A 111 9.15 -18.08 -1.95
N GLN A 112 9.52 -18.81 -0.90
CA GLN A 112 10.03 -20.18 -1.02
C GLN A 112 8.99 -21.12 -1.66
N SER A 113 7.72 -21.03 -1.27
CA SER A 113 6.67 -21.89 -1.85
C SER A 113 6.46 -21.61 -3.36
N PHE A 114 6.58 -20.37 -3.81
CA PHE A 114 6.56 -20.07 -5.24
C PHE A 114 7.82 -20.54 -5.97
N LEU A 115 9.01 -20.42 -5.33
CA LEU A 115 10.25 -20.97 -5.89
C LEU A 115 10.14 -22.47 -6.10
N GLU A 116 9.67 -23.22 -5.08
CA GLU A 116 9.43 -24.67 -5.14
C GLU A 116 8.42 -25.05 -6.23
N ALA A 117 7.45 -24.15 -6.50
CA ALA A 117 6.47 -24.32 -7.59
C ALA A 117 7.03 -23.97 -8.98
N GLY A 118 8.28 -23.52 -9.10
CA GLY A 118 8.99 -23.25 -10.37
C GLY A 118 8.92 -21.81 -10.86
N TYR A 119 8.55 -20.84 -10.01
CA TYR A 119 8.55 -19.42 -10.35
C TYR A 119 9.83 -18.73 -9.89
N THR A 120 10.32 -17.77 -10.66
CA THR A 120 11.29 -16.78 -10.14
C THR A 120 10.55 -15.76 -9.29
N VAL A 121 11.02 -15.50 -8.06
CA VAL A 121 10.33 -14.61 -7.13
C VAL A 121 11.16 -13.38 -6.82
N TYR A 122 10.51 -12.22 -6.81
CA TYR A 122 11.08 -10.92 -6.44
C TYR A 122 10.30 -10.38 -5.23
N ALA A 123 10.88 -10.46 -4.03
CA ALA A 123 10.27 -9.91 -2.82
C ALA A 123 10.86 -8.52 -2.54
N PHE A 124 10.00 -7.50 -2.54
CA PHE A 124 10.44 -6.11 -2.38
C PHE A 124 10.61 -5.71 -0.92
N ASP A 125 11.60 -4.86 -0.66
CA ASP A 125 11.47 -3.81 0.34
C ASP A 125 10.86 -2.61 -0.39
N ILE A 126 9.54 -2.39 -0.29
CA ILE A 126 8.93 -1.24 -0.97
C ILE A 126 9.50 0.06 -0.39
N ARG A 127 9.59 1.14 -1.19
CA ARG A 127 10.15 2.43 -0.71
C ARG A 127 9.56 2.84 0.64
N GLY A 128 10.42 3.32 1.53
CA GLY A 128 10.06 3.64 2.91
C GLY A 128 10.14 2.45 3.87
N HIS A 129 10.54 1.26 3.38
CA HIS A 129 10.63 0.03 4.18
C HIS A 129 11.99 -0.65 3.99
N GLY A 130 12.34 -1.55 4.90
CA GLY A 130 13.57 -2.35 4.82
C GLY A 130 14.79 -1.49 4.49
N LYS A 131 15.45 -1.77 3.38
CA LYS A 131 16.62 -1.01 2.91
C LYS A 131 16.30 -0.08 1.73
N SER A 132 15.05 0.29 1.54
CA SER A 132 14.58 1.13 0.43
C SER A 132 14.22 2.54 0.88
N GLY A 133 15.15 3.47 0.74
CA GLY A 133 14.94 4.89 1.03
C GLY A 133 14.74 5.24 2.51
N VAL A 134 14.13 6.39 2.79
CA VAL A 134 13.88 6.88 4.14
C VAL A 134 12.69 6.17 4.76
N LYS A 135 12.87 5.60 5.96
CA LYS A 135 11.84 4.85 6.68
C LYS A 135 10.53 5.63 6.84
N GLY A 136 9.44 4.99 6.41
CA GLY A 136 8.10 5.52 6.55
C GLY A 136 7.76 6.69 5.64
N GLN A 137 8.58 6.98 4.61
CA GLN A 137 8.41 8.14 3.73
C GLN A 137 8.47 7.80 2.24
N VAL A 138 7.76 8.60 1.46
CA VAL A 138 7.92 8.76 0.01
C VAL A 138 7.89 10.26 -0.30
N SER A 139 8.51 10.68 -1.40
CA SER A 139 8.64 12.10 -1.75
C SER A 139 7.35 12.69 -2.33
N TYR A 140 6.55 11.87 -3.00
CA TYR A 140 5.28 12.30 -3.63
C TYR A 140 4.28 11.15 -3.75
N LEU A 141 3.01 11.52 -3.90
CA LEU A 141 1.91 10.56 -4.14
C LEU A 141 2.09 9.89 -5.51
N GLY A 142 2.07 8.57 -5.54
CA GLY A 142 2.29 7.77 -6.76
C GLY A 142 3.74 7.34 -6.96
N GLN A 143 4.68 7.71 -6.09
CA GLN A 143 6.08 7.30 -6.20
C GLN A 143 6.26 5.77 -6.14
N LEU A 144 5.43 5.06 -5.37
CA LEU A 144 5.49 3.60 -5.32
C LEU A 144 5.12 2.94 -6.67
N ASP A 145 4.26 3.58 -7.45
CA ASP A 145 3.90 3.12 -8.80
C ASP A 145 5.06 3.34 -9.77
N ASP A 146 5.73 4.49 -9.64
CA ASP A 146 6.92 4.81 -10.42
C ASP A 146 8.07 3.85 -10.11
N ASP A 147 8.29 3.54 -8.81
CA ASP A 147 9.30 2.57 -8.36
C ASP A 147 9.06 1.16 -8.93
N LEU A 148 7.79 0.73 -8.99
CA LEU A 148 7.43 -0.56 -9.57
C LEU A 148 7.69 -0.61 -11.07
N GLU A 149 7.39 0.48 -11.79
CA GLU A 149 7.69 0.62 -13.21
C GLU A 149 9.21 0.62 -13.45
N ASP A 150 9.98 1.37 -12.65
CA ASP A 150 11.44 1.42 -12.70
C ASP A 150 12.05 0.03 -12.45
N PHE A 151 11.49 -0.73 -11.49
CA PHE A 151 11.90 -2.11 -11.27
C PHE A 151 11.67 -3.00 -12.49
N VAL A 152 10.45 -2.95 -13.06
CA VAL A 152 10.11 -3.76 -14.24
C VAL A 152 11.04 -3.44 -15.42
N ASN A 153 11.38 -2.17 -15.60
CA ASN A 153 12.27 -1.71 -16.68
C ASN A 153 13.73 -2.11 -16.43
N ALA A 154 14.21 -2.02 -15.18
CA ALA A 154 15.60 -2.30 -14.83
C ALA A 154 15.90 -3.80 -14.75
N VAL A 155 14.99 -4.59 -14.17
CA VAL A 155 15.22 -6.02 -13.88
C VAL A 155 14.64 -6.93 -14.95
N GLN A 156 13.64 -6.47 -15.69
CA GLN A 156 12.95 -7.20 -16.77
C GLN A 156 12.53 -8.62 -16.35
N PRO A 157 11.69 -8.76 -15.30
CA PRO A 157 11.23 -10.08 -14.86
C PRO A 157 10.60 -10.87 -16.01
N ALA A 158 10.88 -12.18 -16.07
CA ALA A 158 10.34 -13.04 -17.12
C ALA A 158 8.80 -13.08 -17.09
N ARG A 159 8.18 -13.21 -18.27
CA ARG A 159 6.74 -13.42 -18.39
C ARG A 159 6.37 -14.90 -18.30
N PRO A 160 5.14 -15.26 -17.86
CA PRO A 160 4.12 -14.34 -17.35
C PRO A 160 4.53 -13.68 -16.01
N ARG A 161 4.14 -12.41 -15.84
CA ARG A 161 4.43 -11.61 -14.63
C ARG A 161 3.21 -11.54 -13.73
N THR A 162 3.33 -12.01 -12.50
CA THR A 162 2.31 -11.87 -11.48
C THR A 162 2.71 -10.79 -10.47
N LEU A 163 1.84 -9.81 -10.23
CA LEU A 163 1.96 -8.93 -9.07
C LEU A 163 1.10 -9.48 -7.93
N LEU A 164 1.76 -9.90 -6.85
CA LEU A 164 1.12 -10.38 -5.63
C LEU A 164 1.34 -9.38 -4.51
N GLY A 165 0.27 -8.98 -3.85
CA GLY A 165 0.36 -8.14 -2.66
C GLY A 165 -0.38 -8.73 -1.47
N PHE A 166 0.20 -8.57 -0.29
CA PHE A 166 -0.40 -8.97 0.98
C PHE A 166 -0.82 -7.76 1.80
N SER A 167 -2.04 -7.78 2.36
CA SER A 167 -2.55 -6.73 3.24
C SER A 167 -2.52 -5.35 2.55
N SER A 168 -1.82 -4.34 3.08
CA SER A 168 -1.61 -3.05 2.41
C SER A 168 -0.92 -3.21 1.05
N GLY A 169 0.03 -4.15 0.92
CA GLY A 169 0.61 -4.50 -0.37
C GLY A 169 -0.42 -5.08 -1.35
N GLY A 170 -1.44 -5.78 -0.84
CA GLY A 170 -2.60 -6.24 -1.61
C GLY A 170 -3.45 -5.08 -2.12
N GLY A 171 -3.67 -4.06 -1.28
CA GLY A 171 -4.33 -2.82 -1.69
C GLY A 171 -3.55 -2.05 -2.74
N PHE A 172 -2.22 -1.97 -2.60
CA PHE A 172 -1.34 -1.40 -3.61
C PHE A 172 -1.40 -2.16 -4.93
N ALA A 173 -1.28 -3.49 -4.91
CA ALA A 173 -1.38 -4.33 -6.10
C ALA A 173 -2.73 -4.18 -6.80
N LEU A 174 -3.83 -4.08 -6.02
CA LEU A 174 -5.18 -3.83 -6.55
C LEU A 174 -5.27 -2.46 -7.22
N ARG A 175 -4.68 -1.41 -6.63
CA ARG A 175 -4.60 -0.07 -7.23
C ARG A 175 -3.82 -0.09 -8.54
N VAL A 176 -2.68 -0.78 -8.60
CA VAL A 176 -1.90 -0.96 -9.83
C VAL A 176 -2.73 -1.70 -10.88
N ALA A 177 -3.42 -2.78 -10.51
CA ALA A 177 -4.25 -3.58 -11.42
C ALA A 177 -5.37 -2.77 -12.09
N GLY A 178 -5.99 -1.82 -11.35
CA GLY A 178 -7.02 -0.92 -11.87
C GLY A 178 -6.50 0.34 -12.55
N SER A 179 -5.18 0.50 -12.70
CA SER A 179 -4.52 1.63 -13.35
C SER A 179 -4.01 1.27 -14.75
N PRO A 180 -3.63 2.26 -15.58
CA PRO A 180 -2.97 2.00 -16.86
C PRO A 180 -1.68 1.17 -16.72
N ARG A 181 -1.01 1.19 -15.57
CA ARG A 181 0.20 0.41 -15.31
C ARG A 181 -0.06 -1.10 -15.13
N GLY A 182 -1.31 -1.48 -14.91
CA GLY A 182 -1.73 -2.89 -14.81
C GLY A 182 -1.35 -3.73 -16.03
N VAL A 183 -1.20 -3.13 -17.21
CA VAL A 183 -0.81 -3.85 -18.45
C VAL A 183 0.61 -4.43 -18.43
N GLN A 184 1.45 -4.00 -17.48
CA GLN A 184 2.81 -4.52 -17.30
C GLN A 184 2.83 -5.93 -16.71
N PHE A 185 1.72 -6.36 -16.11
CA PHE A 185 1.53 -7.66 -15.47
C PHE A 185 0.52 -8.49 -16.25
N ASP A 186 0.70 -9.80 -16.19
CA ASP A 186 -0.20 -10.76 -16.82
C ASP A 186 -1.28 -11.20 -15.84
N TYR A 187 -0.95 -11.29 -14.54
CA TYR A 187 -1.85 -11.72 -13.46
C TYR A 187 -1.70 -10.86 -12.20
N PHE A 188 -2.77 -10.88 -11.39
CA PHE A 188 -2.77 -10.25 -10.06
C PHE A 188 -3.28 -11.22 -8.99
N LEU A 189 -2.60 -11.28 -7.85
CA LEU A 189 -3.06 -12.02 -6.69
C LEU A 189 -3.10 -11.10 -5.46
N PHE A 190 -4.29 -10.97 -4.88
CA PHE A 190 -4.51 -10.10 -3.72
C PHE A 190 -4.74 -10.97 -2.49
N MET A 191 -3.76 -11.01 -1.57
CA MET A 191 -3.85 -11.77 -0.34
C MET A 191 -4.30 -10.86 0.81
N ALA A 192 -5.50 -11.10 1.36
CA ALA A 192 -6.14 -10.30 2.40
C ALA A 192 -5.98 -8.78 2.14
N PRO A 193 -6.35 -8.26 0.94
CA PRO A 193 -6.01 -6.90 0.54
C PRO A 193 -6.73 -5.87 1.42
N TYR A 194 -5.98 -4.91 1.96
CA TYR A 194 -6.56 -3.70 2.54
C TYR A 194 -7.11 -2.82 1.41
N ILE A 195 -8.42 -2.75 1.28
CA ILE A 195 -9.07 -2.00 0.20
C ILE A 195 -9.17 -0.52 0.56
N HIS A 196 -9.86 -0.21 1.65
CA HIS A 196 -10.06 1.16 2.12
C HIS A 196 -10.69 1.14 3.52
N TYR A 197 -10.49 2.19 4.33
CA TYR A 197 -11.10 2.24 5.68
C TYR A 197 -12.64 2.26 5.67
N LYS A 198 -13.27 2.66 4.56
CA LYS A 198 -14.74 2.61 4.35
C LYS A 198 -15.22 1.30 3.71
N ALA A 199 -14.31 0.42 3.29
CA ALA A 199 -14.71 -0.82 2.65
C ALA A 199 -15.38 -1.76 3.65
N MET A 200 -16.39 -2.50 3.19
CA MET A 200 -17.11 -3.45 4.03
C MET A 200 -16.24 -4.59 4.55
N THR A 201 -15.07 -4.79 3.94
CA THR A 201 -14.08 -5.79 4.37
C THR A 201 -13.32 -5.36 5.63
N ASN A 202 -13.33 -4.08 6.00
CA ASN A 202 -12.52 -3.56 7.10
C ASN A 202 -13.20 -3.78 8.46
N ARG A 203 -12.50 -4.39 9.41
CA ARG A 203 -12.91 -4.50 10.82
C ARG A 203 -12.42 -3.26 11.57
N SER A 204 -13.24 -2.22 11.67
CA SER A 204 -12.84 -0.91 12.22
C SER A 204 -12.18 -1.00 13.61
N GLY A 205 -12.69 -1.84 14.51
CA GLY A 205 -12.11 -2.03 15.85
C GLY A 205 -10.71 -2.67 15.82
N ALA A 206 -10.54 -3.72 15.05
CA ALA A 206 -9.25 -4.42 14.91
C ALA A 206 -8.22 -3.58 14.14
N SER A 207 -8.65 -2.88 13.10
CA SER A 207 -7.78 -1.94 12.37
C SER A 207 -7.27 -0.82 13.26
N SER A 208 -8.08 -0.34 14.22
CA SER A 208 -7.67 0.68 15.21
C SER A 208 -6.68 0.13 16.24
N ALA A 209 -6.71 -1.17 16.53
CA ALA A 209 -5.70 -1.81 17.38
C ALA A 209 -4.36 -2.00 16.65
N TRP A 210 -4.39 -2.18 15.32
CA TRP A 210 -3.18 -2.32 14.51
C TRP A 210 -2.54 -0.98 14.16
N ALA A 211 -3.33 0.05 13.80
CA ALA A 211 -2.83 1.33 13.34
C ALA A 211 -3.60 2.50 13.95
N ALA A 212 -2.90 3.37 14.68
CA ALA A 212 -3.45 4.64 15.13
C ALA A 212 -3.30 5.70 14.04
N MET A 213 -4.38 6.46 13.82
CA MET A 213 -4.42 7.54 12.84
C MET A 213 -4.44 8.90 13.54
N GLY A 214 -3.57 9.80 13.13
CA GLY A 214 -3.55 11.20 13.55
C GLY A 214 -4.60 12.02 12.77
N ILE A 215 -5.87 11.86 13.10
CA ILE A 215 -7.00 12.46 12.35
C ILE A 215 -6.86 13.98 12.17
N PRO A 216 -6.53 14.80 13.21
CA PRO A 216 -6.42 16.24 13.01
C PRO A 216 -5.33 16.62 11.99
N ARG A 217 -4.17 15.96 12.06
CA ARG A 217 -3.08 16.16 11.10
C ARG A 217 -3.47 15.68 9.70
N LEU A 218 -4.09 14.51 9.59
CA LEU A 218 -4.55 13.96 8.31
C LEU A 218 -5.50 14.92 7.60
N VAL A 219 -6.54 15.41 8.31
CA VAL A 219 -7.51 16.35 7.75
C VAL A 219 -6.83 17.66 7.32
N SER A 220 -5.92 18.20 8.14
CA SER A 220 -5.16 19.41 7.80
C SER A 220 -4.31 19.22 6.53
N LEU A 221 -3.66 18.05 6.39
CA LEU A 221 -2.87 17.74 5.19
C LEU A 221 -3.75 17.57 3.95
N ILE A 222 -4.93 16.94 4.08
CA ILE A 222 -5.91 16.87 2.98
C ILE A 222 -6.32 18.27 2.52
N LEU A 223 -6.64 19.17 3.45
CA LEU A 223 -7.02 20.55 3.13
C LEU A 223 -5.87 21.31 2.44
N LEU A 224 -4.65 21.21 2.96
CA LEU A 224 -3.45 21.82 2.37
C LEU A 224 -3.18 21.30 0.95
N ASN A 225 -3.29 19.99 0.75
CA ASN A 225 -3.08 19.37 -0.57
C ASN A 225 -4.14 19.84 -1.59
N ARG A 226 -5.40 20.10 -1.17
CA ARG A 226 -6.45 20.65 -2.05
C ARG A 226 -6.13 22.06 -2.59
N VAL A 227 -5.37 22.84 -1.83
CA VAL A 227 -4.90 24.18 -2.24
C VAL A 227 -3.47 24.18 -2.78
N GLY A 228 -2.90 22.99 -3.05
CA GLY A 228 -1.58 22.84 -3.67
C GLY A 228 -0.39 22.90 -2.71
N VAL A 229 -0.60 23.01 -1.39
CA VAL A 229 0.46 23.03 -0.38
C VAL A 229 0.82 21.59 0.00
N ARG A 230 1.98 21.10 -0.45
CA ARG A 230 2.45 19.72 -0.30
C ARG A 230 3.70 19.54 0.58
N ASN A 231 4.27 20.64 1.06
CA ASN A 231 5.54 20.67 1.79
C ASN A 231 5.53 19.91 3.13
N PHE A 232 4.36 19.50 3.61
CA PHE A 232 4.17 18.81 4.89
C PHE A 232 3.76 17.34 4.72
N ASN A 233 3.83 16.80 3.50
CA ASN A 233 3.38 15.43 3.21
C ASN A 233 4.29 14.33 3.79
N ASP A 234 5.46 14.68 4.30
CA ASP A 234 6.38 13.85 5.07
C ASP A 234 5.96 13.66 6.53
N LEU A 235 5.03 14.48 7.04
CA LEU A 235 4.55 14.35 8.43
C LEU A 235 3.83 13.01 8.65
N PRO A 236 4.13 12.31 9.77
CA PRO A 236 3.51 11.02 10.07
C PRO A 236 2.03 11.17 10.42
N VAL A 237 1.19 10.35 9.78
CA VAL A 237 -0.27 10.27 10.00
C VAL A 237 -0.74 8.92 10.50
N LEU A 238 0.09 7.86 10.37
CA LEU A 238 -0.17 6.53 10.92
C LEU A 238 0.96 6.11 11.87
N ASN A 239 0.59 5.38 12.93
CA ASN A 239 1.51 4.70 13.84
C ASN A 239 1.03 3.26 14.03
N PHE A 240 1.92 2.28 13.82
CA PHE A 240 1.61 0.86 13.88
C PHE A 240 1.98 0.24 15.22
N ALA A 241 1.17 -0.75 15.64
CA ALA A 241 1.34 -1.52 16.87
C ALA A 241 2.43 -2.61 16.73
N VAL A 242 3.63 -2.20 16.31
CA VAL A 242 4.78 -3.11 16.11
C VAL A 242 5.70 -3.17 17.31
N THR A 243 6.31 -4.34 17.53
CA THR A 243 7.36 -4.52 18.52
C THR A 243 8.65 -3.84 18.03
N GLU A 244 9.34 -3.14 18.92
CA GLU A 244 10.68 -2.65 18.64
C GLU A 244 11.65 -3.84 18.56
N SER A 245 12.10 -4.15 17.36
CA SER A 245 13.12 -5.16 17.13
C SER A 245 14.04 -4.69 16.01
N PRO A 246 15.31 -4.38 16.31
CA PRO A 246 16.29 -4.01 15.29
C PRO A 246 16.45 -5.09 14.21
N LYS A 247 16.26 -6.37 14.57
CA LYS A 247 16.37 -7.51 13.64
C LYS A 247 15.20 -7.56 12.65
N ALA A 248 14.00 -7.18 13.08
CA ALA A 248 12.82 -7.20 12.20
C ALA A 248 12.77 -6.02 11.23
N ASP A 249 13.49 -4.94 11.52
CA ASP A 249 13.62 -3.74 10.67
C ASP A 249 12.27 -3.16 10.22
N LEU A 250 11.29 -3.12 11.14
CA LEU A 250 9.91 -2.71 10.89
C LEU A 250 9.76 -1.18 10.85
N VAL A 251 8.78 -0.71 10.08
CA VAL A 251 8.44 0.71 9.98
C VAL A 251 7.29 1.04 10.92
N ARG A 252 7.55 1.94 11.85
CA ARG A 252 6.61 2.30 12.91
C ARG A 252 5.55 3.30 12.48
N GLN A 253 5.93 4.21 11.60
CA GLN A 253 5.09 5.33 11.20
C GLN A 253 5.11 5.52 9.69
N TYR A 254 3.97 5.92 9.14
CA TYR A 254 3.88 6.36 7.76
C TYR A 254 3.59 7.85 7.70
N SER A 255 4.33 8.51 6.82
CA SER A 255 4.01 9.85 6.35
C SER A 255 2.65 9.87 5.64
N TYR A 256 2.06 11.04 5.50
CA TYR A 256 0.85 11.24 4.71
C TYR A 256 1.00 10.71 3.28
N ALA A 257 2.12 11.05 2.63
CA ALA A 257 2.36 10.62 1.26
C ALA A 257 2.47 9.10 1.14
N LEU A 258 3.19 8.41 2.05
CA LEU A 258 3.30 6.96 2.03
C LEU A 258 1.97 6.27 2.35
N ALA A 259 1.25 6.74 3.38
CA ALA A 259 -0.04 6.17 3.76
C ALA A 259 -1.04 6.17 2.60
N LEU A 260 -1.12 7.27 1.84
CA LEU A 260 -2.00 7.37 0.68
C LEU A 260 -1.46 6.65 -0.56
N SER A 261 -0.14 6.53 -0.70
CA SER A 261 0.46 5.79 -1.83
C SER A 261 0.32 4.28 -1.69
N PHE A 262 0.05 3.77 -0.49
CA PHE A 262 0.02 2.33 -0.20
C PHE A 262 -1.40 1.76 -0.13
N GLN A 263 -2.42 2.52 -0.52
CA GLN A 263 -3.82 2.10 -0.55
C GLN A 263 -4.51 2.55 -1.84
N PRO A 264 -5.64 1.93 -2.22
CA PRO A 264 -6.51 2.46 -3.25
C PRO A 264 -7.10 3.83 -2.88
N PRO A 265 -7.51 4.66 -3.87
CA PRO A 265 -8.18 5.92 -3.62
C PRO A 265 -9.59 5.74 -3.05
N ASP A 266 -10.23 6.84 -2.64
CA ASP A 266 -11.60 6.84 -2.09
C ASP A 266 -12.61 6.14 -3.01
N ASP A 267 -12.47 6.30 -4.33
CA ASP A 267 -13.29 5.60 -5.34
C ASP A 267 -12.68 4.23 -5.71
N TYR A 268 -12.40 3.41 -4.70
CA TYR A 268 -11.85 2.07 -4.90
C TYR A 268 -12.76 1.13 -5.72
N ARG A 269 -14.08 1.38 -5.77
CA ARG A 269 -14.99 0.57 -6.60
C ARG A 269 -14.71 0.76 -8.09
N THR A 270 -14.45 1.99 -8.52
CA THR A 270 -14.01 2.26 -9.90
C THR A 270 -12.66 1.62 -10.19
N VAL A 271 -11.72 1.66 -9.25
CA VAL A 271 -10.43 0.97 -9.39
C VAL A 271 -10.62 -0.54 -9.59
N ILE A 272 -11.45 -1.18 -8.76
CA ILE A 272 -11.77 -2.62 -8.88
C ILE A 272 -12.42 -2.91 -10.24
N ARG A 273 -13.38 -2.09 -10.68
CA ARG A 273 -14.06 -2.24 -11.97
C ARG A 273 -13.08 -2.17 -13.14
N SER A 274 -12.05 -1.33 -13.03
CA SER A 274 -11.06 -1.09 -14.09
C SER A 274 -9.99 -2.18 -14.20
N ILE A 275 -9.96 -3.18 -13.31
CA ILE A 275 -9.02 -4.31 -13.40
C ILE A 275 -9.30 -5.07 -14.70
N SER A 276 -8.36 -5.07 -15.63
CA SER A 276 -8.53 -5.69 -16.96
C SER A 276 -7.81 -7.04 -17.08
N ARG A 277 -6.86 -7.32 -16.20
CA ARG A 277 -6.08 -8.56 -16.22
C ARG A 277 -6.72 -9.61 -15.31
N PRO A 278 -6.50 -10.91 -15.55
CA PRO A 278 -6.92 -11.96 -14.65
C PRO A 278 -6.41 -11.73 -13.24
N ALA A 279 -7.30 -11.85 -12.26
CA ALA A 279 -6.99 -11.61 -10.86
C ALA A 279 -7.73 -12.60 -9.96
N GLU A 280 -7.21 -12.81 -8.74
CA GLU A 280 -7.86 -13.59 -7.69
C GLU A 280 -7.64 -12.95 -6.33
N VAL A 281 -8.60 -13.08 -5.41
CA VAL A 281 -8.49 -12.70 -4.00
C VAL A 281 -8.36 -13.94 -3.15
N ILE A 282 -7.43 -13.94 -2.19
CA ILE A 282 -7.33 -14.97 -1.14
C ILE A 282 -7.46 -14.29 0.21
N ALA A 283 -8.27 -14.84 1.09
CA ALA A 283 -8.46 -14.32 2.45
C ALA A 283 -8.43 -15.46 3.48
N GLY A 284 -7.97 -15.19 4.68
CA GLY A 284 -8.03 -16.12 5.80
C GLY A 284 -9.43 -16.13 6.42
N GLY A 285 -9.97 -17.32 6.71
CA GLY A 285 -11.30 -17.47 7.29
C GLY A 285 -11.41 -16.89 8.71
N GLU A 286 -10.28 -16.84 9.42
CA GLU A 286 -10.16 -16.28 10.77
C GLU A 286 -9.36 -14.96 10.80
N ASP A 287 -9.33 -14.23 9.66
CA ASP A 287 -8.64 -12.95 9.56
C ASP A 287 -9.21 -11.96 10.57
N GLU A 288 -8.37 -11.58 11.53
CA GLU A 288 -8.73 -10.70 12.63
C GLU A 288 -8.79 -9.22 12.24
N LEU A 289 -8.20 -8.83 11.09
CA LEU A 289 -8.20 -7.44 10.58
C LEU A 289 -9.28 -7.19 9.56
N PHE A 290 -9.65 -8.20 8.76
CA PHE A 290 -10.60 -8.07 7.67
C PHE A 290 -11.69 -9.14 7.72
N PHE A 291 -12.88 -8.79 7.24
CA PHE A 291 -13.99 -9.73 7.04
C PHE A 291 -13.80 -10.49 5.73
N ALA A 292 -13.34 -11.74 5.80
CA ALA A 292 -13.08 -12.59 4.64
C ALA A 292 -14.34 -12.79 3.77
N ASP A 293 -15.51 -12.96 4.40
CA ASP A 293 -16.82 -13.13 3.75
C ASP A 293 -17.31 -11.88 2.98
N LYS A 294 -16.68 -10.73 3.20
CA LYS A 294 -17.07 -9.46 2.56
C LYS A 294 -16.33 -9.16 1.27
N TYR A 295 -15.28 -9.91 0.92
CA TYR A 295 -14.60 -9.70 -0.37
C TYR A 295 -15.50 -10.04 -1.55
N ARG A 296 -16.25 -11.13 -1.50
CA ARG A 296 -17.18 -11.50 -2.59
C ARG A 296 -18.25 -10.43 -2.81
N PRO A 297 -19.06 -10.02 -1.80
CA PRO A 297 -20.03 -8.94 -1.98
C PRO A 297 -19.41 -7.64 -2.49
N LEU A 298 -18.22 -7.26 -2.02
CA LEU A 298 -17.55 -6.06 -2.46
C LEU A 298 -17.17 -6.09 -3.95
N LEU A 299 -16.69 -7.24 -4.45
CA LEU A 299 -16.39 -7.43 -5.88
C LEU A 299 -17.67 -7.42 -6.72
N ASP A 300 -18.76 -8.01 -6.23
CA ASP A 300 -20.06 -8.02 -6.89
C ASP A 300 -20.62 -6.60 -7.01
N GLU A 301 -20.58 -5.80 -5.94
CA GLU A 301 -20.95 -4.37 -5.96
C GLU A 301 -20.10 -3.54 -6.94
N ALA A 302 -18.85 -3.90 -7.12
CA ALA A 302 -17.96 -3.25 -8.09
C ALA A 302 -18.16 -3.76 -9.53
N GLY A 303 -19.05 -4.74 -9.76
CA GLY A 303 -19.30 -5.35 -11.06
C GLY A 303 -18.20 -6.31 -11.53
N ARG A 304 -17.49 -6.94 -10.59
CA ARG A 304 -16.37 -7.87 -10.86
C ARG A 304 -16.58 -9.23 -10.19
N SER A 305 -17.78 -9.79 -10.38
CA SER A 305 -18.13 -11.17 -9.96
C SER A 305 -17.25 -12.25 -10.64
N ASP A 306 -16.57 -11.91 -11.73
CA ASP A 306 -15.61 -12.75 -12.43
C ASP A 306 -14.31 -13.01 -11.69
N ILE A 307 -13.93 -12.13 -10.74
CA ILE A 307 -12.71 -12.29 -9.91
C ILE A 307 -13.02 -13.33 -8.81
N PRO A 308 -12.34 -14.49 -8.78
CA PRO A 308 -12.54 -15.50 -7.75
C PRO A 308 -12.12 -14.98 -6.37
N VAL A 309 -12.79 -15.48 -5.33
CA VAL A 309 -12.41 -15.30 -3.93
C VAL A 309 -12.22 -16.66 -3.29
N THR A 310 -11.01 -16.95 -2.84
CA THR A 310 -10.68 -18.17 -2.09
C THR A 310 -10.54 -17.83 -0.61
N ILE A 311 -11.32 -18.49 0.25
CA ILE A 311 -11.19 -18.37 1.71
C ILE A 311 -10.45 -19.60 2.23
N VAL A 312 -9.33 -19.37 2.94
CA VAL A 312 -8.53 -20.42 3.57
C VAL A 312 -9.05 -20.62 4.99
N PRO A 313 -9.69 -21.76 5.30
CA PRO A 313 -10.23 -22.02 6.63
C PRO A 313 -9.17 -21.92 7.74
N GLU A 314 -9.59 -21.64 8.98
CA GLU A 314 -8.73 -21.68 10.18
C GLU A 314 -7.42 -20.89 10.04
N THR A 315 -7.44 -19.83 9.23
CA THR A 315 -6.25 -19.05 8.90
C THR A 315 -6.48 -17.59 9.24
N GLY A 316 -5.67 -17.07 10.18
CA GLY A 316 -5.64 -15.65 10.55
C GLY A 316 -4.87 -14.80 9.54
N HIS A 317 -4.85 -13.48 9.76
CA HIS A 317 -4.26 -12.52 8.82
C HIS A 317 -2.82 -12.85 8.42
N ILE A 318 -1.91 -12.88 9.40
CA ILE A 318 -0.48 -13.13 9.15
C ILE A 318 -0.23 -14.58 8.69
N ASN A 319 -0.96 -15.54 9.25
CA ASN A 319 -0.84 -16.94 8.90
C ASN A 319 -1.19 -17.24 7.44
N LEU A 320 -1.90 -16.34 6.76
CA LEU A 320 -2.16 -16.47 5.33
C LEU A 320 -0.85 -16.53 4.50
N THR A 321 0.20 -15.84 4.94
CA THR A 321 1.53 -15.86 4.29
C THR A 321 2.50 -16.89 4.91
N LEU A 322 2.26 -17.33 6.14
CA LEU A 322 3.17 -18.18 6.90
C LEU A 322 2.74 -19.65 6.93
N SER A 323 1.43 -19.94 7.04
CA SER A 323 0.94 -21.32 7.11
C SER A 323 1.08 -22.05 5.77
N SER A 324 1.25 -23.37 5.83
CA SER A 324 1.29 -24.23 4.64
C SER A 324 0.00 -24.12 3.81
N ALA A 325 -1.17 -24.03 4.47
CA ALA A 325 -2.47 -23.90 3.82
C ALA A 325 -2.58 -22.59 3.03
N GLY A 326 -2.20 -21.45 3.66
CA GLY A 326 -2.23 -20.15 2.99
C GLY A 326 -1.27 -20.08 1.80
N ARG A 327 -0.04 -20.58 1.95
CA ARG A 327 0.95 -20.62 0.88
C ARG A 327 0.53 -21.54 -0.27
N ALA A 328 0.00 -22.73 0.03
CA ALA A 328 -0.52 -23.64 -0.98
C ALA A 328 -1.70 -23.03 -1.75
N ALA A 329 -2.62 -22.33 -1.07
CA ALA A 329 -3.71 -21.61 -1.71
C ALA A 329 -3.20 -20.52 -2.68
N ALA A 330 -2.15 -19.79 -2.29
CA ALA A 330 -1.53 -18.76 -3.14
C ALA A 330 -0.89 -19.35 -4.40
N VAL A 331 -0.12 -20.43 -4.26
CA VAL A 331 0.50 -21.16 -5.40
C VAL A 331 -0.59 -21.69 -6.33
N ALA A 332 -1.63 -22.35 -5.79
CA ALA A 332 -2.73 -22.89 -6.58
C ALA A 332 -3.51 -21.79 -7.32
N ALA A 333 -3.65 -20.59 -6.74
CA ALA A 333 -4.30 -19.47 -7.39
C ALA A 333 -3.53 -19.01 -8.64
N ILE A 334 -2.21 -18.86 -8.56
CA ILE A 334 -1.41 -18.47 -9.74
C ILE A 334 -1.48 -19.56 -10.81
N GLN A 335 -1.40 -20.84 -10.42
CA GLN A 335 -1.56 -21.94 -11.38
C GLN A 335 -2.93 -21.95 -12.07
N ARG A 336 -4.00 -21.58 -11.36
CA ARG A 336 -5.34 -21.41 -11.99
C ARG A 336 -5.36 -20.24 -12.98
N LEU A 337 -4.65 -19.14 -12.67
CA LEU A 337 -4.54 -17.99 -13.56
C LEU A 337 -3.75 -18.34 -14.82
N ASP A 338 -2.63 -19.06 -14.69
CA ASP A 338 -1.82 -19.55 -15.82
C ASP A 338 -2.65 -20.43 -16.76
N ASN A 339 -3.36 -21.43 -16.24
CA ASN A 339 -4.17 -22.36 -17.04
C ASN A 339 -5.32 -21.65 -17.80
N ARG A 340 -5.89 -20.57 -17.24
CA ARG A 340 -6.92 -19.77 -17.91
C ARG A 340 -6.40 -18.96 -19.10
N PHE A 341 -5.12 -18.63 -19.08
CA PHE A 341 -4.48 -17.88 -20.16
C PHE A 341 -4.11 -18.78 -21.33
N ASP A 342 -3.60 -19.98 -21.07
CA ASP A 342 -3.22 -20.96 -22.11
C ASP A 342 -4.42 -21.42 -22.94
N HIS A 343 -5.64 -21.43 -22.36
CA HIS A 343 -6.87 -21.79 -23.08
C HIS A 343 -7.50 -20.63 -23.88
N ARG A 344 -6.95 -19.41 -23.84
CA ARG A 344 -7.45 -18.24 -24.59
C ARG A 344 -6.59 -17.83 -25.78
N ASN A 345 -5.41 -18.44 -25.93
CA ASN A 345 -4.48 -18.29 -27.05
C ASN A 345 -4.50 -19.55 -27.93
#